data_ef37c09c51048f38dd1d6cf1375040d7
#
_entry.id   ef37c09c51048f38dd1d6cf1375040d7
#
_cell.length_a   1.000
_cell.length_b   1.000
_cell.length_c   1.000
_cell.angle_alpha   90.00
_cell.angle_beta   90.00
_cell.angle_gamma   90.00
#
_symmetry.space_group_name_H-M   'P 1'
#
loop_
_entity.id
_entity.type
_entity.pdbx_description
1 polymer ?
#
loop_
_entity_poly.entity_id
_entity_poly.type
_entity_poly.pdbx_seq_one_letter_code
_entity_poly.pdbx_strand_id
1 'polypeptide(L)'
;MKKGLIGVQMSTIAPAKMPSFDAFDAMKKLTDIGYHCIEISQVPMTPENVAGFRKSIDELGMNVSSCTASVAPMVPGMPGEYLNNPDDFKKIVEDCRKLDCDMLRIGMLPMTCMGSYEKAMDFAKEADETAARLKEEGIDLYYHNHHVEFARYNGKYLLDIIKDNTKNLGFELDIHWIHRGGENPVEFIKKYAGRIRLLHLKDYRIGEMKMPEGGIDFTNR
;
A
#
# COMPACT_ATOMS: atom_id res chain seq x y z
N MET A 1 -5.22 1.83 26.05
CA MET A 1 -5.05 1.64 24.59
C MET A 1 -4.14 2.76 24.10
N LYS A 2 -3.09 2.44 23.32
CA LYS A 2 -2.32 3.48 22.61
C LYS A 2 -3.27 4.08 21.55
N LYS A 3 -3.32 5.42 21.46
CA LYS A 3 -4.05 6.08 20.37
C LYS A 3 -3.36 5.77 19.05
N GLY A 4 -4.11 5.42 18.01
CA GLY A 4 -3.58 5.30 16.66
C GLY A 4 -3.13 6.67 16.13
N LEU A 5 -2.11 6.68 15.28
CA LEU A 5 -1.70 7.87 14.54
C LEU A 5 -2.60 8.04 13.32
N ILE A 6 -2.92 9.29 12.99
CA ILE A 6 -3.55 9.63 11.71
C ILE A 6 -2.45 10.20 10.82
N GLY A 7 -2.29 9.63 9.64
CA GLY A 7 -1.24 9.99 8.69
C GLY A 7 -1.77 10.26 7.29
N VAL A 8 -0.87 10.70 6.42
CA VAL A 8 -1.13 10.95 5.00
C VAL A 8 -0.41 9.92 4.16
N GLN A 9 -1.14 9.24 3.31
CA GLN A 9 -0.57 8.42 2.25
C GLN A 9 -0.12 9.35 1.12
N MET A 10 1.18 9.28 0.74
CA MET A 10 1.84 10.30 -0.09
C MET A 10 1.27 10.42 -1.51
N SER A 11 0.63 9.38 -2.07
CA SER A 11 -0.03 9.52 -3.37
C SER A 11 -1.15 10.59 -3.37
N THR A 12 -1.68 10.94 -2.18
CA THR A 12 -2.69 11.98 -2.00
C THR A 12 -2.16 13.36 -2.42
N ILE A 13 -0.87 13.63 -2.19
CA ILE A 13 -0.21 14.87 -2.62
C ILE A 13 0.39 14.77 -4.02
N ALA A 14 0.25 13.60 -4.66
CA ALA A 14 0.65 13.32 -6.04
C ALA A 14 2.10 13.73 -6.41
N PRO A 15 3.13 13.27 -5.66
CA PRO A 15 4.51 13.70 -5.87
C PRO A 15 5.03 13.38 -7.28
N ALA A 16 4.60 12.29 -7.89
CA ALA A 16 4.95 11.92 -9.26
C ALA A 16 4.43 12.88 -10.33
N LYS A 17 3.50 13.79 -10.00
CA LYS A 17 2.96 14.83 -10.89
C LYS A 17 3.60 16.19 -10.68
N MET A 18 4.47 16.33 -9.69
CA MET A 18 5.16 17.58 -9.41
C MET A 18 6.34 17.76 -10.37
N PRO A 19 6.58 18.97 -10.90
CA PRO A 19 7.76 19.24 -11.75
C PRO A 19 9.09 18.98 -11.03
N SER A 20 9.11 19.23 -9.72
CA SER A 20 10.18 18.86 -8.79
C SER A 20 9.55 18.45 -7.47
N PHE A 21 10.04 17.38 -6.86
CA PHE A 21 9.61 16.93 -5.55
C PHE A 21 10.77 17.05 -4.55
N ASP A 22 10.55 17.84 -3.52
CA ASP A 22 11.44 17.93 -2.35
C ASP A 22 10.75 17.30 -1.16
N ALA A 23 11.32 16.19 -0.65
CA ALA A 23 10.72 15.42 0.42
C ALA A 23 10.63 16.24 1.72
N PHE A 24 11.66 17.01 2.07
CA PHE A 24 11.66 17.79 3.31
C PHE A 24 10.65 18.94 3.26
N ASP A 25 10.58 19.68 2.14
CA ASP A 25 9.61 20.78 1.96
C ASP A 25 8.16 20.25 1.99
N ALA A 26 7.90 19.11 1.37
CA ALA A 26 6.60 18.45 1.42
C ALA A 26 6.21 18.06 2.86
N MET A 27 7.15 17.49 3.63
CA MET A 27 6.92 17.12 5.03
C MET A 27 6.69 18.34 5.91
N LYS A 28 7.43 19.42 5.68
CA LYS A 28 7.21 20.68 6.40
C LYS A 28 5.79 21.20 6.19
N LYS A 29 5.29 21.21 4.95
CA LYS A 29 3.91 21.63 4.63
C LYS A 29 2.87 20.72 5.30
N LEU A 30 3.10 19.40 5.36
CA LEU A 30 2.21 18.49 6.08
C LEU A 30 2.21 18.76 7.57
N THR A 31 3.37 19.03 8.16
CA THR A 31 3.50 19.40 9.59
C THR A 31 2.78 20.70 9.90
N ASP A 32 2.91 21.72 9.02
CA ASP A 32 2.25 23.03 9.19
C ASP A 32 0.71 22.91 9.23
N ILE A 33 0.13 21.90 8.58
CA ILE A 33 -1.32 21.61 8.64
C ILE A 33 -1.70 20.54 9.67
N GLY A 34 -0.74 20.05 10.47
CA GLY A 34 -0.97 19.19 11.64
C GLY A 34 -0.77 17.69 11.42
N TYR A 35 -0.21 17.24 10.29
CA TYR A 35 0.12 15.83 10.09
C TYR A 35 1.58 15.55 10.48
N HIS A 36 1.78 14.55 11.34
CA HIS A 36 3.09 14.10 11.81
C HIS A 36 3.32 12.60 11.52
N CYS A 37 2.55 12.03 10.60
CA CYS A 37 2.68 10.65 10.17
C CYS A 37 2.42 10.54 8.68
N ILE A 38 3.27 9.77 7.98
CA ILE A 38 3.14 9.53 6.54
C ILE A 38 3.28 8.06 6.22
N GLU A 39 2.69 7.67 5.10
CA GLU A 39 3.01 6.46 4.36
C GLU A 39 3.69 6.85 3.06
N ILE A 40 4.94 6.41 2.84
CA ILE A 40 5.70 6.70 1.63
C ILE A 40 5.22 5.79 0.49
N SER A 41 4.59 6.40 -0.50
CA SER A 41 4.03 5.73 -1.66
C SER A 41 4.14 6.59 -2.90
N GLN A 42 4.49 5.98 -4.02
CA GLN A 42 4.65 6.65 -5.33
C GLN A 42 5.69 7.79 -5.31
N VAL A 43 6.68 7.65 -4.45
CA VAL A 43 7.85 8.53 -4.39
C VAL A 43 9.08 7.69 -4.73
N PRO A 44 9.92 8.11 -5.69
CA PRO A 44 11.19 7.45 -5.93
C PRO A 44 12.08 7.53 -4.68
N MET A 45 12.58 6.38 -4.23
CA MET A 45 13.47 6.30 -3.07
C MET A 45 14.92 6.60 -3.48
N THR A 46 15.13 7.81 -4.04
CA THR A 46 16.47 8.31 -4.33
C THR A 46 17.20 8.70 -3.04
N PRO A 47 18.54 8.72 -3.03
CA PRO A 47 19.31 9.15 -1.86
C PRO A 47 18.86 10.52 -1.32
N GLU A 48 18.50 11.46 -2.22
CA GLU A 48 18.04 12.80 -1.86
C GLU A 48 16.68 12.77 -1.15
N ASN A 49 15.73 11.99 -1.66
CA ASN A 49 14.41 11.85 -1.04
C ASN A 49 14.51 11.14 0.31
N VAL A 50 15.29 10.05 0.41
CA VAL A 50 15.55 9.37 1.68
C VAL A 50 16.18 10.32 2.70
N ALA A 51 17.16 11.12 2.30
CA ALA A 51 17.76 12.13 3.17
C ALA A 51 16.76 13.20 3.60
N GLY A 52 15.88 13.65 2.70
CA GLY A 52 14.81 14.62 3.01
C GLY A 52 13.80 14.07 4.00
N PHE A 53 13.38 12.81 3.86
CA PHE A 53 12.52 12.13 4.84
C PHE A 53 13.24 11.94 6.17
N ARG A 54 14.50 11.50 6.18
CA ARG A 54 15.28 11.37 7.41
C ARG A 54 15.34 12.72 8.17
N LYS A 55 15.69 13.78 7.45
CA LYS A 55 15.71 15.13 8.01
C LYS A 55 14.36 15.52 8.62
N SER A 56 13.25 15.15 7.98
CA SER A 56 11.91 15.47 8.52
C SER A 56 11.57 14.70 9.80
N ILE A 57 12.10 13.49 9.95
CA ILE A 57 11.98 12.71 11.19
C ILE A 57 12.76 13.44 12.31
N ASP A 58 14.00 13.87 12.02
CA ASP A 58 14.89 14.47 12.99
C ASP A 58 14.45 15.88 13.43
N GLU A 59 14.02 16.71 12.47
CA GLU A 59 13.75 18.13 12.71
C GLU A 59 12.28 18.47 12.94
N LEU A 60 11.34 17.70 12.34
CA LEU A 60 9.90 17.99 12.40
C LEU A 60 9.12 16.97 13.22
N GLY A 61 9.78 15.91 13.74
CA GLY A 61 9.10 14.83 14.45
C GLY A 61 8.15 14.02 13.58
N MET A 62 8.43 13.94 12.27
CA MET A 62 7.63 13.14 11.35
C MET A 62 7.83 11.64 11.64
N ASN A 63 6.74 10.88 11.56
CA ASN A 63 6.76 9.42 11.67
C ASN A 63 6.49 8.80 10.29
N VAL A 64 7.27 7.81 9.89
CA VAL A 64 7.04 7.00 8.69
C VAL A 64 6.35 5.71 9.12
N SER A 65 5.05 5.59 8.84
CA SER A 65 4.26 4.41 9.21
C SER A 65 4.55 3.20 8.33
N SER A 66 4.84 3.43 7.06
CA SER A 66 5.22 2.38 6.10
C SER A 66 5.87 2.97 4.86
N CYS A 67 6.63 2.12 4.16
CA CYS A 67 7.11 2.37 2.82
C CYS A 67 6.49 1.38 1.83
N THR A 68 6.33 1.78 0.57
CA THR A 68 5.84 0.88 -0.48
C THR A 68 6.99 0.11 -1.09
N ALA A 69 6.84 -1.21 -1.20
CA ALA A 69 7.72 -2.09 -1.96
C ALA A 69 6.88 -3.16 -2.68
N SER A 70 7.37 -3.66 -3.80
CA SER A 70 6.72 -4.76 -4.53
C SER A 70 7.63 -5.97 -4.55
N VAL A 71 7.04 -7.17 -4.47
CA VAL A 71 7.82 -8.42 -4.58
C VAL A 71 8.40 -8.55 -5.98
N ALA A 72 7.58 -8.28 -7.00
CA ALA A 72 7.93 -8.37 -8.42
C ALA A 72 7.28 -7.22 -9.21
N PRO A 73 7.67 -6.98 -10.47
CA PRO A 73 7.04 -5.99 -11.33
C PRO A 73 5.54 -6.19 -11.46
N MET A 74 4.76 -5.12 -11.34
CA MET A 74 3.31 -5.16 -11.57
C MET A 74 2.98 -5.54 -13.03
N VAL A 75 3.81 -5.07 -13.96
CA VAL A 75 3.77 -5.43 -15.39
C VAL A 75 5.15 -5.92 -15.79
N PRO A 76 5.29 -7.02 -16.58
CA PRO A 76 6.59 -7.51 -17.03
C PRO A 76 7.43 -6.40 -17.69
N GLY A 77 8.69 -6.29 -17.28
CA GLY A 77 9.61 -5.27 -17.80
C GLY A 77 9.44 -3.86 -17.24
N MET A 78 8.53 -3.65 -16.29
CA MET A 78 8.39 -2.36 -15.60
C MET A 78 9.65 -2.07 -14.78
N PRO A 79 10.31 -0.91 -14.98
CA PRO A 79 11.47 -0.55 -14.18
C PRO A 79 11.06 -0.24 -12.73
N GLY A 80 11.92 -0.60 -11.79
CA GLY A 80 11.68 -0.37 -10.35
C GLY A 80 12.63 -1.18 -9.50
N GLU A 81 12.48 -1.06 -8.19
CA GLU A 81 13.18 -1.85 -7.18
C GLU A 81 12.21 -2.90 -6.65
N TYR A 82 12.66 -4.17 -6.60
CA TYR A 82 11.79 -5.30 -6.27
C TYR A 82 12.41 -6.21 -5.21
N LEU A 83 11.61 -6.66 -4.26
CA LEU A 83 12.05 -7.49 -3.13
C LEU A 83 12.56 -8.88 -3.52
N ASN A 84 12.24 -9.36 -4.74
CA ASN A 84 12.80 -10.61 -5.27
C ASN A 84 14.20 -10.44 -5.88
N ASN A 85 14.67 -9.21 -6.10
CA ASN A 85 16.05 -8.92 -6.49
C ASN A 85 16.90 -8.76 -5.23
N PRO A 86 18.03 -9.49 -5.07
CA PRO A 86 18.84 -9.43 -3.86
C PRO A 86 19.47 -8.05 -3.55
N ASP A 87 19.85 -7.28 -4.58
CA ASP A 87 20.46 -5.97 -4.39
C ASP A 87 19.40 -4.91 -4.03
N ASP A 88 18.27 -4.95 -4.69
CA ASP A 88 17.14 -4.10 -4.36
C ASP A 88 16.60 -4.39 -2.94
N PHE A 89 16.53 -5.68 -2.56
CA PHE A 89 16.13 -6.09 -1.21
C PHE A 89 17.01 -5.44 -0.15
N LYS A 90 18.34 -5.50 -0.32
CA LYS A 90 19.27 -4.86 0.62
C LYS A 90 19.07 -3.36 0.70
N LYS A 91 18.94 -2.70 -0.45
CA LYS A 91 18.70 -1.25 -0.52
C LYS A 91 17.40 -0.87 0.18
N ILE A 92 16.30 -1.59 -0.08
CA ILE A 92 14.99 -1.33 0.53
C ILE A 92 15.07 -1.48 2.06
N VAL A 93 15.74 -2.53 2.56
CA VAL A 93 15.98 -2.74 4.00
C VAL A 93 16.80 -1.59 4.61
N GLU A 94 17.86 -1.16 3.93
CA GLU A 94 18.69 -0.04 4.39
C GLU A 94 17.89 1.28 4.43
N ASP A 95 17.07 1.54 3.44
CA ASP A 95 16.23 2.74 3.41
C ASP A 95 15.18 2.72 4.51
N CYS A 96 14.56 1.58 4.78
CA CYS A 96 13.66 1.40 5.93
C CYS A 96 14.38 1.71 7.26
N ARG A 97 15.60 1.20 7.44
CA ARG A 97 16.41 1.47 8.64
C ARG A 97 16.76 2.94 8.80
N LYS A 98 17.13 3.63 7.70
CA LYS A 98 17.39 5.07 7.71
C LYS A 98 16.17 5.89 8.11
N LEU A 99 14.97 5.38 7.85
CA LEU A 99 13.70 6.06 8.09
C LEU A 99 13.01 5.62 9.39
N ASP A 100 13.67 4.79 10.22
CA ASP A 100 13.07 4.18 11.42
C ASP A 100 11.73 3.49 11.12
N CYS A 101 11.58 2.95 9.91
CA CYS A 101 10.37 2.33 9.40
C CYS A 101 10.48 0.80 9.47
N ASP A 102 9.64 0.18 10.29
CA ASP A 102 9.60 -1.26 10.49
C ASP A 102 8.49 -1.95 9.67
N MET A 103 7.94 -1.26 8.67
CA MET A 103 6.83 -1.77 7.89
C MET A 103 6.94 -1.44 6.40
N LEU A 104 6.82 -2.47 5.59
CA LEU A 104 6.64 -2.37 4.14
C LEU A 104 5.24 -2.80 3.74
N ARG A 105 4.73 -2.24 2.67
CA ARG A 105 3.50 -2.70 2.06
C ARG A 105 3.63 -2.97 0.57
N ILE A 106 2.98 -4.04 0.12
CA ILE A 106 2.75 -4.32 -1.30
C ILE A 106 1.51 -3.54 -1.72
N GLY A 107 1.66 -2.63 -2.69
CA GLY A 107 0.56 -1.77 -3.13
C GLY A 107 -0.52 -2.50 -3.91
N MET A 108 -0.17 -3.55 -4.65
CA MET A 108 -1.07 -4.37 -5.46
C MET A 108 -0.34 -5.63 -5.94
N LEU A 109 -1.09 -6.72 -6.19
CA LEU A 109 -0.53 -7.92 -6.83
C LEU A 109 -0.17 -7.63 -8.31
N PRO A 110 0.80 -8.37 -8.89
CA PRO A 110 1.10 -8.25 -10.30
C PRO A 110 -0.13 -8.48 -11.18
N MET A 111 -0.29 -7.69 -12.24
CA MET A 111 -1.46 -7.80 -13.14
C MET A 111 -1.55 -9.17 -13.81
N THR A 112 -0.42 -9.86 -13.97
CA THR A 112 -0.37 -11.24 -14.48
C THR A 112 -1.06 -12.25 -13.57
N CYS A 113 -1.27 -11.93 -12.30
CA CYS A 113 -1.97 -12.77 -11.33
C CYS A 113 -3.50 -12.60 -11.40
N MET A 114 -3.97 -11.51 -12.03
CA MET A 114 -5.39 -11.26 -12.19
C MET A 114 -5.97 -12.27 -13.19
N GLY A 115 -7.09 -12.88 -12.83
CA GLY A 115 -7.77 -13.88 -13.67
C GLY A 115 -7.17 -15.29 -13.62
N SER A 116 -6.12 -15.55 -12.82
CA SER A 116 -5.53 -16.88 -12.63
C SER A 116 -5.38 -17.21 -11.16
N TYR A 117 -6.06 -18.27 -10.72
CA TYR A 117 -5.93 -18.78 -9.35
C TYR A 117 -4.51 -19.26 -9.06
N GLU A 118 -3.91 -20.00 -9.99
CA GLU A 118 -2.57 -20.57 -9.83
C GLU A 118 -1.53 -19.48 -9.64
N LYS A 119 -1.54 -18.45 -10.50
CA LYS A 119 -0.62 -17.31 -10.38
C LYS A 119 -0.84 -16.50 -9.12
N ALA A 120 -2.07 -16.37 -8.65
CA ALA A 120 -2.38 -15.71 -7.39
C ALA A 120 -1.83 -16.51 -6.20
N MET A 121 -1.86 -17.83 -6.27
CA MET A 121 -1.26 -18.72 -5.26
C MET A 121 0.27 -18.66 -5.28
N ASP A 122 0.88 -18.62 -6.46
CA ASP A 122 2.33 -18.45 -6.60
C ASP A 122 2.77 -17.12 -5.99
N PHE A 123 2.03 -16.04 -6.29
CA PHE A 123 2.26 -14.73 -5.68
C PHE A 123 2.12 -14.77 -4.15
N ALA A 124 1.05 -15.39 -3.62
CA ALA A 124 0.85 -15.48 -2.17
C ALA A 124 2.01 -16.19 -1.48
N LYS A 125 2.51 -17.28 -2.08
CA LYS A 125 3.67 -18.01 -1.59
C LYS A 125 4.93 -17.15 -1.61
N GLU A 126 5.25 -16.51 -2.73
CA GLU A 126 6.42 -15.64 -2.87
C GLU A 126 6.36 -14.46 -1.90
N ALA A 127 5.18 -13.85 -1.72
CA ALA A 127 4.97 -12.76 -0.77
C ALA A 127 5.16 -13.21 0.68
N ASP A 128 4.70 -14.40 1.06
CA ASP A 128 4.87 -14.93 2.41
C ASP A 128 6.32 -15.32 2.73
N GLU A 129 7.04 -15.90 1.76
CA GLU A 129 8.47 -16.18 1.85
C GLU A 129 9.29 -14.88 1.97
N THR A 130 8.93 -13.85 1.20
CA THR A 130 9.54 -12.52 1.28
C THR A 130 9.25 -11.85 2.63
N ALA A 131 8.02 -11.98 3.14
CA ALA A 131 7.65 -11.50 4.47
C ALA A 131 8.46 -12.17 5.57
N ALA A 132 8.72 -13.48 5.47
CA ALA A 132 9.57 -14.20 6.42
C ALA A 132 11.02 -13.67 6.41
N ARG A 133 11.60 -13.42 5.22
CA ARG A 133 12.94 -12.85 5.09
C ARG A 133 13.04 -11.43 5.65
N LEU A 134 12.05 -10.57 5.36
CA LEU A 134 12.00 -9.21 5.90
C LEU A 134 11.87 -9.20 7.42
N LYS A 135 11.16 -10.16 7.99
CA LYS A 135 11.02 -10.31 9.44
C LYS A 135 12.34 -10.60 10.14
N GLU A 136 13.27 -11.32 9.50
CA GLU A 136 14.64 -11.52 9.98
C GLU A 136 15.43 -10.20 10.05
N GLU A 137 15.06 -9.23 9.20
CA GLU A 137 15.61 -7.87 9.19
C GLU A 137 14.88 -6.89 10.12
N GLY A 138 13.86 -7.37 10.85
CA GLY A 138 13.02 -6.57 11.76
C GLY A 138 11.94 -5.75 11.05
N ILE A 139 11.58 -6.10 9.83
CA ILE A 139 10.58 -5.41 9.00
C ILE A 139 9.41 -6.34 8.74
N ASP A 140 8.18 -5.88 8.99
CA ASP A 140 6.95 -6.60 8.65
C ASP A 140 6.47 -6.21 7.24
N LEU A 141 6.02 -7.19 6.45
CA LEU A 141 5.43 -6.98 5.12
C LEU A 141 3.91 -7.10 5.18
N TYR A 142 3.22 -6.14 4.57
CA TYR A 142 1.76 -6.06 4.51
C TYR A 142 1.27 -5.99 3.06
N TYR A 143 0.10 -6.57 2.82
CA TYR A 143 -0.59 -6.52 1.53
C TYR A 143 -1.73 -5.50 1.60
N HIS A 144 -1.74 -4.54 0.69
CA HIS A 144 -2.82 -3.56 0.54
C HIS A 144 -3.83 -4.04 -0.50
N ASN A 145 -5.10 -4.08 -0.13
CA ASN A 145 -6.16 -4.51 -1.03
C ASN A 145 -6.74 -3.36 -1.87
N HIS A 146 -7.19 -3.75 -3.07
CA HIS A 146 -8.10 -2.98 -3.90
C HIS A 146 -9.44 -3.73 -4.05
N HIS A 147 -10.29 -3.30 -5.00
CA HIS A 147 -11.55 -4.00 -5.29
C HIS A 147 -11.34 -5.29 -6.11
N VAL A 148 -10.23 -5.42 -6.82
CA VAL A 148 -9.95 -6.57 -7.70
C VAL A 148 -9.77 -7.87 -6.92
N GLU A 149 -9.33 -7.81 -5.66
CA GLU A 149 -9.19 -8.98 -4.79
C GLU A 149 -10.52 -9.52 -4.26
N PHE A 150 -11.62 -8.84 -4.57
CA PHE A 150 -12.98 -9.34 -4.31
C PHE A 150 -13.52 -10.21 -5.47
N ALA A 151 -12.73 -10.42 -6.53
CA ALA A 151 -12.98 -11.50 -7.48
C ALA A 151 -13.03 -12.86 -6.76
N ARG A 152 -13.95 -13.73 -7.19
CA ARG A 152 -14.17 -15.03 -6.54
C ARG A 152 -13.57 -16.16 -7.35
N TYR A 153 -12.85 -17.03 -6.65
CA TYR A 153 -12.35 -18.30 -7.16
C TYR A 153 -12.91 -19.42 -6.28
N ASN A 154 -13.64 -20.35 -6.87
CA ASN A 154 -14.32 -21.42 -6.13
C ASN A 154 -15.18 -20.93 -4.95
N GLY A 155 -15.85 -19.78 -5.13
CA GLY A 155 -16.71 -19.15 -4.12
C GLY A 155 -15.99 -18.29 -3.06
N LYS A 156 -14.65 -18.31 -3.00
CA LYS A 156 -13.86 -17.49 -2.05
C LYS A 156 -13.29 -16.25 -2.74
N TYR A 157 -13.22 -15.14 -2.03
CA TYR A 157 -12.50 -13.95 -2.48
C TYR A 157 -11.01 -14.22 -2.61
N LEU A 158 -10.37 -13.63 -3.61
CA LEU A 158 -8.93 -13.70 -3.78
C LEU A 158 -8.18 -13.18 -2.53
N LEU A 159 -8.67 -12.11 -1.90
CA LEU A 159 -8.08 -11.59 -0.67
C LEU A 159 -8.08 -12.63 0.45
N ASP A 160 -9.19 -13.38 0.62
CA ASP A 160 -9.27 -14.46 1.59
C ASP A 160 -8.35 -15.63 1.24
N ILE A 161 -8.23 -15.94 -0.04
CA ILE A 161 -7.31 -16.98 -0.52
C ILE A 161 -5.87 -16.62 -0.17
N ILE A 162 -5.45 -15.37 -0.43
CA ILE A 162 -4.13 -14.88 -0.02
C ILE A 162 -3.95 -15.01 1.50
N LYS A 163 -4.94 -14.56 2.28
CA LYS A 163 -4.90 -14.64 3.75
C LYS A 163 -4.75 -16.07 4.25
N ASP A 164 -5.53 -17.00 3.70
CA ASP A 164 -5.57 -18.38 4.16
C ASP A 164 -4.30 -19.16 3.80
N ASN A 165 -3.55 -18.70 2.79
CA ASN A 165 -2.32 -19.36 2.31
C ASN A 165 -1.04 -18.63 2.71
N THR A 166 -1.10 -17.63 3.59
CA THR A 166 0.05 -16.88 4.10
C THR A 166 0.04 -16.86 5.64
N LYS A 167 1.21 -16.82 6.26
CA LYS A 167 1.38 -16.79 7.73
C LYS A 167 2.14 -15.55 8.19
N ASN A 168 3.12 -15.11 7.41
CA ASN A 168 4.03 -14.01 7.73
C ASN A 168 3.52 -12.69 7.16
N LEU A 169 2.80 -12.72 6.04
CA LEU A 169 2.25 -11.56 5.37
C LEU A 169 1.09 -10.96 6.19
N GLY A 170 1.17 -9.67 6.56
CA GLY A 170 0.09 -8.91 7.16
C GLY A 170 -0.85 -8.30 6.11
N PHE A 171 -1.85 -7.52 6.56
CA PHE A 171 -2.81 -6.84 5.69
C PHE A 171 -2.97 -5.38 6.08
N GLU A 172 -2.82 -4.49 5.11
CA GLU A 172 -3.24 -3.11 5.19
C GLU A 172 -4.58 -2.99 4.47
N LEU A 173 -5.66 -2.97 5.24
CA LEU A 173 -7.00 -2.94 4.67
C LEU A 173 -7.41 -1.52 4.28
N ASP A 174 -7.87 -1.36 3.03
CA ASP A 174 -8.47 -0.14 2.52
C ASP A 174 -10.00 -0.28 2.55
N ILE A 175 -10.64 0.50 3.42
CA ILE A 175 -12.08 0.39 3.68
C ILE A 175 -12.94 0.82 2.49
N HIS A 176 -12.46 1.76 1.67
CA HIS A 176 -13.14 2.15 0.44
C HIS A 176 -13.19 1.00 -0.56
N TRP A 177 -12.06 0.31 -0.76
CA TRP A 177 -12.00 -0.78 -1.71
C TRP A 177 -12.77 -2.01 -1.24
N ILE A 178 -12.85 -2.26 0.07
CA ILE A 178 -13.74 -3.30 0.63
C ILE A 178 -15.19 -2.97 0.31
N HIS A 179 -15.60 -1.73 0.57
CA HIS A 179 -16.97 -1.28 0.27
C HIS A 179 -17.28 -1.36 -1.23
N ARG A 180 -16.35 -0.91 -2.08
CA ARG A 180 -16.48 -1.03 -3.54
C ARG A 180 -16.49 -2.47 -4.03
N GLY A 181 -15.87 -3.39 -3.31
CA GLY A 181 -15.92 -4.84 -3.53
C GLY A 181 -17.25 -5.48 -3.13
N GLY A 182 -18.21 -4.69 -2.61
CA GLY A 182 -19.54 -5.15 -2.21
C GLY A 182 -19.61 -5.69 -0.78
N GLU A 183 -18.60 -5.43 0.05
CA GLU A 183 -18.49 -5.98 1.40
C GLU A 183 -18.55 -4.90 2.48
N ASN A 184 -18.87 -5.34 3.71
CA ASN A 184 -18.89 -4.46 4.88
C ASN A 184 -17.48 -4.32 5.47
N PRO A 185 -16.87 -3.11 5.49
CA PRO A 185 -15.52 -2.90 6.02
C PRO A 185 -15.36 -3.34 7.48
N VAL A 186 -16.39 -3.14 8.32
CA VAL A 186 -16.32 -3.51 9.74
C VAL A 186 -16.18 -5.02 9.91
N GLU A 187 -16.93 -5.81 9.15
CA GLU A 187 -16.86 -7.26 9.20
C GLU A 187 -15.52 -7.79 8.65
N PHE A 188 -14.98 -7.15 7.61
CA PHE A 188 -13.66 -7.48 7.09
C PHE A 188 -12.55 -7.15 8.10
N ILE A 189 -12.59 -6.01 8.78
CA ILE A 189 -11.63 -5.68 9.84
C ILE A 189 -11.66 -6.74 10.95
N LYS A 190 -12.85 -7.17 11.38
CA LYS A 190 -12.98 -8.26 12.37
C LYS A 190 -12.41 -9.58 11.85
N LYS A 191 -12.70 -9.94 10.60
CA LYS A 191 -12.24 -11.17 9.94
C LYS A 191 -10.72 -11.26 9.81
N TYR A 192 -10.05 -10.09 9.67
CA TYR A 192 -8.59 -9.99 9.53
C TYR A 192 -7.89 -9.58 10.83
N ALA A 193 -8.61 -9.54 11.96
CA ALA A 193 -8.04 -9.19 13.26
C ALA A 193 -6.79 -10.03 13.58
N GLY A 194 -5.78 -9.36 14.14
CA GLY A 194 -4.46 -9.95 14.43
C GLY A 194 -3.47 -9.94 13.27
N ARG A 195 -3.91 -9.59 12.05
CA ARG A 195 -3.04 -9.45 10.87
C ARG A 195 -3.07 -8.04 10.26
N ILE A 196 -3.69 -7.09 10.94
CA ILE A 196 -3.83 -5.69 10.52
C ILE A 196 -2.99 -4.82 11.43
N ARG A 197 -2.18 -3.93 10.84
CA ARG A 197 -1.44 -2.91 11.57
C ARG A 197 -1.79 -1.50 11.06
N LEU A 198 -2.14 -1.36 9.79
CA LEU A 198 -2.57 -0.12 9.15
C LEU A 198 -3.93 -0.28 8.47
N LEU A 199 -4.65 0.84 8.39
CA LEU A 199 -5.90 0.97 7.64
C LEU A 199 -5.80 2.20 6.73
N HIS A 200 -6.21 2.05 5.47
CA HIS A 200 -6.53 3.19 4.63
C HIS A 200 -7.97 3.63 4.86
N LEU A 201 -8.12 4.81 5.43
CA LEU A 201 -9.42 5.44 5.67
C LEU A 201 -9.76 6.34 4.49
N LYS A 202 -10.42 5.78 3.50
CA LYS A 202 -10.94 6.50 2.33
C LYS A 202 -12.45 6.55 2.39
N ASP A 203 -12.99 7.66 1.93
CA ASP A 203 -14.43 7.86 1.77
C ASP A 203 -14.73 8.42 0.37
N TYR A 204 -15.99 8.43 0.01
CA TYR A 204 -16.48 9.01 -1.23
C TYR A 204 -17.87 9.59 -1.01
N ARG A 205 -18.25 10.51 -1.85
CA ARG A 205 -19.63 11.01 -1.93
C ARG A 205 -20.14 10.91 -3.35
N ILE A 206 -21.43 10.67 -3.49
CA ILE A 206 -22.12 10.80 -4.77
C ILE A 206 -22.33 12.29 -5.02
N GLY A 207 -21.77 12.80 -6.12
CA GLY A 207 -21.97 14.17 -6.56
C GLY A 207 -23.37 14.39 -7.12
N GLU A 208 -23.68 15.64 -7.51
CA GLU A 208 -24.91 15.94 -8.24
C GLU A 208 -24.95 15.18 -9.57
N MET A 209 -26.06 14.50 -9.82
CA MET A 209 -26.29 13.87 -11.11
C MET A 209 -26.60 14.94 -12.15
N LYS A 210 -25.71 15.08 -13.13
CA LYS A 210 -25.96 15.91 -14.32
C LYS A 210 -26.36 14.98 -15.47
N MET A 211 -27.46 15.31 -16.13
CA MET A 211 -27.83 14.62 -17.36
C MET A 211 -26.77 14.97 -18.43
N PRO A 212 -26.14 13.99 -19.08
CA PRO A 212 -25.27 14.26 -20.21
C PRO A 212 -26.06 14.93 -21.34
N GLU A 213 -25.42 15.85 -22.08
CA GLU A 213 -26.02 16.31 -23.35
C GLU A 213 -26.15 15.08 -24.27
N GLY A 214 -27.39 14.76 -24.69
CA GLY A 214 -27.72 13.58 -25.49
C GLY A 214 -28.35 12.41 -24.74
N GLY A 215 -28.59 12.56 -23.43
CA GLY A 215 -29.27 11.55 -22.60
C GLY A 215 -28.34 10.48 -22.03
N ILE A 216 -28.92 9.56 -21.27
CA ILE A 216 -28.17 8.44 -20.67
C ILE A 216 -28.19 7.25 -21.64
N ASP A 217 -27.03 6.80 -22.07
CA ASP A 217 -26.88 5.53 -22.79
C ASP A 217 -26.87 4.37 -21.80
N PHE A 218 -27.96 3.62 -21.74
CA PHE A 218 -28.13 2.44 -20.90
C PHE A 218 -27.54 1.16 -21.52
N THR A 219 -27.00 1.22 -22.75
CA THR A 219 -26.47 0.06 -23.45
C THR A 219 -25.03 -0.27 -23.09
N ASN A 220 -24.28 0.69 -22.54
CA ASN A 220 -22.93 0.53 -22.01
C ASN A 220 -22.99 0.39 -20.47
N ARG A 221 -23.11 -0.85 -20.00
CA ARG A 221 -22.99 -1.22 -18.59
C ARG A 221 -21.64 -1.84 -18.31
#